data_4dc6269b696b1cf16435e52a43fcdeca
#
_entry.id   4dc6269b696b1cf16435e52a43fcdeca
#
_cell.length_a   1.000
_cell.length_b   1.000
_cell.length_c   1.000
_cell.angle_alpha   90.00
_cell.angle_beta   90.00
_cell.angle_gamma   90.00
#
_symmetry.space_group_name_H-M   'P 1'
#
loop_
_entity.id
_entity.type
_entity.pdbx_description
1 polymer ?
#
loop_
_entity_poly.entity_id
_entity_poly.type
_entity_poly.pdbx_seq_one_letter_code
_entity_poly.pdbx_strand_id
1 'polypeptide(L)'
;TGGVLDIPGSTMLEKMTYINEVDDSIRRFCVFEPRGYAQMSTNLLLPPTRPDADAGFIILQGDQAHAMSGSNCICVTTVLLETGILAMQEPQTTVRFDMPAGLITATAQCKEGKCESVELDMNASFVQALDVQVDTEQFGTLQVDIAFGGIFYALVDCAQLGISIERSSAKKIVEIGCEVQRQLNKNLEIVHPENDQLKGIAYTMLIDKGPNGELRSATVLPPGRVDRSPCGTGNSARMAVMYARGEVAVGDTYSAYSIIGSRFDMTVAGTTAVAGRVAVLPKVSGRGWIHGIHQIGVDPTDPYQEGYSLTDCWGDADDLVR
;
A
#
# COMPACT_ATOMS: atom_id res chain seq x y z
N THR A 1 -8.09 -19.91 -3.82
CA THR A 1 -9.55 -20.08 -3.64
C THR A 1 -9.97 -21.40 -4.27
N GLY A 2 -10.61 -22.30 -3.49
CA GLY A 2 -11.06 -23.62 -3.95
C GLY A 2 -12.32 -23.57 -4.83
N GLY A 3 -12.78 -22.42 -5.27
CA GLY A 3 -13.88 -22.22 -6.20
C GLY A 3 -13.56 -21.09 -7.17
N VAL A 4 -13.96 -21.24 -8.40
CA VAL A 4 -13.88 -20.15 -9.38
C VAL A 4 -14.89 -19.10 -8.95
N LEU A 5 -14.41 -18.01 -8.38
CA LEU A 5 -15.23 -16.82 -8.13
C LEU A 5 -15.40 -16.10 -9.46
N ASP A 6 -16.60 -16.13 -9.97
CA ASP A 6 -16.97 -15.38 -11.17
C ASP A 6 -17.35 -13.95 -10.75
N ILE A 7 -16.36 -13.09 -10.60
CA ILE A 7 -16.58 -11.65 -10.35
C ILE A 7 -16.93 -11.03 -11.71
N PRO A 8 -18.09 -10.37 -11.86
CA PRO A 8 -18.46 -9.70 -13.09
C PRO A 8 -17.47 -8.61 -13.49
N GLY A 9 -17.19 -8.51 -14.79
CA GLY A 9 -16.26 -7.55 -15.38
C GLY A 9 -15.29 -8.21 -16.38
N SER A 10 -15.01 -7.50 -17.47
CA SER A 10 -14.09 -7.93 -18.54
C SER A 10 -12.63 -7.58 -18.26
N THR A 11 -12.39 -6.66 -17.32
CA THR A 11 -11.07 -6.23 -16.85
C THR A 11 -10.97 -6.31 -15.34
N MET A 12 -9.75 -6.35 -14.78
CA MET A 12 -9.54 -6.32 -13.33
C MET A 12 -10.11 -5.04 -12.69
N LEU A 13 -10.07 -3.91 -13.41
CA LEU A 13 -10.66 -2.65 -12.94
C LEU A 13 -12.17 -2.76 -12.82
N GLU A 14 -12.86 -3.30 -13.83
CA GLU A 14 -14.31 -3.52 -13.78
C GLU A 14 -14.71 -4.48 -12.66
N LYS A 15 -13.95 -5.55 -12.44
CA LYS A 15 -14.16 -6.50 -11.34
C LYS A 15 -14.00 -5.82 -9.97
N MET A 16 -12.98 -4.97 -9.81
CA MET A 16 -12.80 -4.18 -8.59
C MET A 16 -13.94 -3.18 -8.39
N THR A 17 -14.38 -2.50 -9.44
CA THR A 17 -15.52 -1.57 -9.39
C THR A 17 -16.79 -2.30 -8.99
N TYR A 18 -17.04 -3.49 -9.54
CA TYR A 18 -18.18 -4.32 -9.13
C TYR A 18 -18.15 -4.65 -7.64
N ILE A 19 -16.98 -5.05 -7.10
CA ILE A 19 -16.82 -5.32 -5.65
C ILE A 19 -17.10 -4.07 -4.82
N ASN A 20 -16.67 -2.90 -5.28
CA ASN A 20 -16.81 -1.67 -4.49
C ASN A 20 -18.22 -1.06 -4.56
N GLU A 21 -18.91 -1.19 -5.70
CA GLU A 21 -20.13 -0.42 -5.97
C GLU A 21 -21.40 -1.28 -6.03
N VAL A 22 -21.27 -2.60 -6.28
CA VAL A 22 -22.43 -3.45 -6.52
C VAL A 22 -22.56 -4.55 -5.46
N ASP A 23 -21.49 -5.33 -5.23
CA ASP A 23 -21.53 -6.46 -4.28
C ASP A 23 -20.16 -6.64 -3.59
N ASP A 24 -20.09 -6.18 -2.34
CA ASP A 24 -18.89 -6.28 -1.52
C ASP A 24 -18.85 -7.52 -0.62
N SER A 25 -19.76 -8.47 -0.79
CA SER A 25 -19.90 -9.65 0.07
C SER A 25 -18.60 -10.46 0.16
N ILE A 26 -17.89 -10.66 -0.96
CA ILE A 26 -16.60 -11.37 -0.97
C ILE A 26 -15.53 -10.61 -0.17
N ARG A 27 -15.53 -9.29 -0.20
CA ARG A 27 -14.62 -8.46 0.59
C ARG A 27 -14.91 -8.65 2.09
N ARG A 28 -16.17 -8.47 2.50
CA ARG A 28 -16.60 -8.67 3.90
C ARG A 28 -16.29 -10.09 4.38
N PHE A 29 -16.61 -11.10 3.58
CA PHE A 29 -16.30 -12.49 3.89
C PHE A 29 -14.80 -12.71 4.19
N CYS A 30 -13.91 -12.10 3.41
CA CYS A 30 -12.48 -12.30 3.52
C CYS A 30 -11.80 -11.47 4.61
N VAL A 31 -12.30 -10.25 4.90
CA VAL A 31 -11.59 -9.26 5.73
C VAL A 31 -12.28 -8.95 7.05
N PHE A 32 -13.58 -9.21 7.19
CA PHE A 32 -14.31 -8.97 8.42
C PHE A 32 -14.19 -10.15 9.39
N GLU A 33 -14.41 -9.85 10.67
CA GLU A 33 -14.49 -10.89 11.70
C GLU A 33 -15.69 -11.83 11.43
N PRO A 34 -15.59 -13.10 11.76
CA PRO A 34 -14.50 -13.78 12.48
C PRO A 34 -13.39 -14.32 11.55
N ARG A 35 -13.48 -14.15 10.24
CA ARG A 35 -12.53 -14.73 9.27
C ARG A 35 -11.34 -13.81 8.98
N GLY A 36 -11.49 -12.52 9.23
CA GLY A 36 -10.47 -11.49 9.09
C GLY A 36 -10.34 -10.64 10.35
N TYR A 37 -9.68 -9.52 10.21
CA TYR A 37 -9.52 -8.50 11.26
C TYR A 37 -9.16 -7.14 10.64
N ALA A 38 -9.33 -6.08 11.41
CA ALA A 38 -9.22 -4.69 10.95
C ALA A 38 -7.99 -4.36 10.08
N GLN A 39 -6.83 -4.93 10.38
CA GLN A 39 -5.58 -4.61 9.71
C GLN A 39 -5.24 -5.59 8.56
N MET A 40 -6.13 -6.54 8.29
CA MET A 40 -5.91 -7.56 7.26
C MET A 40 -6.07 -6.98 5.86
N SER A 41 -5.22 -7.42 4.96
CA SER A 41 -5.41 -7.32 3.52
C SER A 41 -5.52 -8.74 2.95
N THR A 42 -6.53 -8.99 2.13
CA THR A 42 -6.68 -10.24 1.40
C THR A 42 -6.48 -9.99 -0.08
N ASN A 43 -5.61 -10.77 -0.70
CA ASN A 43 -5.38 -10.71 -2.14
C ASN A 43 -6.23 -11.78 -2.81
N LEU A 44 -7.31 -11.38 -3.46
CA LEU A 44 -8.21 -12.26 -4.20
C LEU A 44 -7.54 -12.62 -5.53
N LEU A 45 -6.94 -13.81 -5.60
CA LEU A 45 -6.30 -14.31 -6.81
C LEU A 45 -7.37 -14.75 -7.82
N LEU A 46 -7.26 -14.24 -9.03
CA LEU A 46 -8.17 -14.49 -10.16
C LEU A 46 -7.39 -14.87 -11.42
N PRO A 47 -7.99 -15.54 -12.38
CA PRO A 47 -7.43 -15.65 -13.72
C PRO A 47 -7.20 -14.25 -14.31
N PRO A 48 -6.07 -14.02 -15.00
CA PRO A 48 -5.83 -12.73 -15.64
C PRO A 48 -6.85 -12.49 -16.77
N THR A 49 -7.23 -11.23 -16.96
CA THR A 49 -8.10 -10.81 -18.08
C THR A 49 -7.29 -10.45 -19.33
N ARG A 50 -5.97 -10.42 -19.20
CA ARG A 50 -5.00 -10.07 -20.25
C ARG A 50 -4.14 -11.28 -20.62
N PRO A 51 -3.84 -11.47 -21.93
CA PRO A 51 -3.04 -12.60 -22.38
C PRO A 51 -1.52 -12.47 -22.05
N ASP A 52 -1.06 -11.27 -21.71
CA ASP A 52 0.34 -10.96 -21.39
C ASP A 52 0.64 -10.99 -19.88
N ALA A 53 -0.31 -11.40 -19.05
CA ALA A 53 -0.15 -11.57 -17.61
C ALA A 53 -0.17 -13.04 -17.20
N ASP A 54 0.59 -13.35 -16.14
CA ASP A 54 0.75 -14.70 -15.60
C ASP A 54 -0.32 -15.01 -14.53
N ALA A 55 -0.79 -13.99 -13.82
CA ALA A 55 -1.85 -14.07 -12.80
C ALA A 55 -2.56 -12.73 -12.67
N GLY A 56 -3.78 -12.73 -12.12
CA GLY A 56 -4.49 -11.53 -11.74
C GLY A 56 -4.84 -11.53 -10.27
N PHE A 57 -4.94 -10.36 -9.62
CA PHE A 57 -5.51 -10.26 -8.28
C PHE A 57 -6.05 -8.88 -7.95
N ILE A 58 -6.98 -8.86 -6.99
CA ILE A 58 -7.60 -7.66 -6.42
C ILE A 58 -7.30 -7.64 -4.92
N ILE A 59 -6.93 -6.48 -4.39
CA ILE A 59 -6.61 -6.30 -2.98
C ILE A 59 -7.87 -5.91 -2.24
N LEU A 60 -8.31 -6.74 -1.29
CA LEU A 60 -9.46 -6.50 -0.44
C LEU A 60 -8.98 -6.00 0.93
N GLN A 61 -9.50 -4.86 1.37
CA GLN A 61 -9.23 -4.29 2.70
C GLN A 61 -10.55 -3.97 3.41
N GLY A 62 -10.45 -3.52 4.66
CA GLY A 62 -11.62 -3.25 5.47
C GLY A 62 -12.51 -2.13 4.92
N ASP A 63 -11.91 -1.12 4.31
CA ASP A 63 -12.60 0.01 3.69
C ASP A 63 -13.17 -0.32 2.30
N GLN A 64 -12.35 -0.86 1.40
CA GLN A 64 -12.71 -1.14 0.00
C GLN A 64 -11.74 -2.10 -0.66
N ALA A 65 -12.00 -2.42 -1.92
CA ALA A 65 -11.02 -3.07 -2.80
C ALA A 65 -10.11 -2.01 -3.43
N HIS A 66 -8.81 -2.31 -3.49
CA HIS A 66 -7.77 -1.38 -3.95
C HIS A 66 -7.08 -1.86 -5.23
N ALA A 67 -6.65 -0.89 -6.04
CA ALA A 67 -6.12 -1.16 -7.37
C ALA A 67 -4.68 -1.67 -7.37
N MET A 68 -3.85 -1.26 -6.40
CA MET A 68 -2.43 -1.59 -6.36
C MET A 68 -1.85 -1.44 -4.95
N SER A 69 -0.90 -2.32 -4.60
CA SER A 69 -0.04 -2.19 -3.42
C SER A 69 1.24 -3.00 -3.62
N GLY A 70 2.40 -2.36 -3.45
CA GLY A 70 3.69 -3.00 -3.63
C GLY A 70 3.93 -4.16 -2.65
N SER A 71 3.60 -3.99 -1.35
CA SER A 71 3.73 -5.06 -0.36
C SER A 71 2.87 -6.27 -0.67
N ASN A 72 1.65 -6.06 -1.18
CA ASN A 72 0.77 -7.14 -1.60
C ASN A 72 1.33 -7.87 -2.84
N CYS A 73 1.88 -7.15 -3.84
CA CYS A 73 2.54 -7.78 -4.99
C CYS A 73 3.73 -8.65 -4.55
N ILE A 74 4.56 -8.18 -3.62
CA ILE A 74 5.66 -8.96 -3.05
C ILE A 74 5.15 -10.26 -2.39
N CYS A 75 4.12 -10.16 -1.56
CA CYS A 75 3.52 -11.31 -0.89
C CYS A 75 2.88 -12.30 -1.88
N VAL A 76 2.12 -11.82 -2.86
CA VAL A 76 1.47 -12.68 -3.87
C VAL A 76 2.52 -13.37 -4.73
N THR A 77 3.58 -12.67 -5.16
CA THR A 77 4.70 -13.28 -5.90
C THR A 77 5.32 -14.43 -5.09
N THR A 78 5.64 -14.17 -3.81
CA THR A 78 6.19 -15.19 -2.91
C THR A 78 5.26 -16.41 -2.82
N VAL A 79 3.96 -16.20 -2.62
CA VAL A 79 2.98 -17.29 -2.51
C VAL A 79 2.89 -18.08 -3.81
N LEU A 80 2.74 -17.42 -4.96
CA LEU A 80 2.60 -18.10 -6.25
C LEU A 80 3.79 -18.99 -6.57
N LEU A 81 5.01 -18.52 -6.30
CA LEU A 81 6.24 -19.24 -6.60
C LEU A 81 6.54 -20.34 -5.56
N GLU A 82 6.45 -20.05 -4.27
CA GLU A 82 6.78 -21.02 -3.23
C GLU A 82 5.74 -22.13 -3.04
N THR A 83 4.49 -21.92 -3.48
CA THR A 83 3.44 -22.97 -3.48
C THR A 83 3.36 -23.73 -4.80
N GLY A 84 4.13 -23.34 -5.82
CA GLY A 84 4.13 -23.99 -7.13
C GLY A 84 2.89 -23.69 -7.98
N ILE A 85 2.10 -22.66 -7.65
CA ILE A 85 0.99 -22.18 -8.52
C ILE A 85 1.57 -21.67 -9.85
N LEU A 86 2.69 -20.96 -9.79
CA LEU A 86 3.53 -20.64 -10.92
C LEU A 86 4.89 -21.32 -10.77
N ALA A 87 5.46 -21.76 -11.89
CA ALA A 87 6.77 -22.42 -11.91
C ALA A 87 7.86 -21.43 -11.52
N MET A 88 8.62 -21.75 -10.47
CA MET A 88 9.81 -21.00 -10.06
C MET A 88 10.99 -21.34 -10.96
N GLN A 89 11.72 -20.32 -11.40
CA GLN A 89 13.00 -20.44 -12.08
C GLN A 89 14.08 -19.82 -11.22
N GLU A 90 15.23 -20.49 -11.09
CA GLU A 90 16.38 -19.97 -10.38
C GLU A 90 17.47 -19.54 -11.39
N PRO A 91 18.19 -18.47 -11.13
CA PRO A 91 18.18 -17.64 -9.92
C PRO A 91 17.08 -16.56 -9.93
N GLN A 92 16.30 -16.41 -11.00
CA GLN A 92 15.36 -15.31 -11.15
C GLN A 92 14.09 -15.78 -11.86
N THR A 93 12.93 -15.32 -11.35
CA THR A 93 11.62 -15.50 -11.95
C THR A 93 10.93 -14.15 -12.12
N THR A 94 10.40 -13.88 -13.31
CA THR A 94 9.56 -12.71 -13.56
C THR A 94 8.09 -13.14 -13.56
N VAL A 95 7.26 -12.40 -12.84
CA VAL A 95 5.80 -12.60 -12.78
C VAL A 95 5.12 -11.31 -13.20
N ARG A 96 4.19 -11.40 -14.14
CA ARG A 96 3.39 -10.28 -14.63
C ARG A 96 1.97 -10.39 -14.09
N PHE A 97 1.56 -9.38 -13.35
CA PHE A 97 0.25 -9.31 -12.74
C PHE A 97 -0.69 -8.42 -13.55
N ASP A 98 -1.87 -8.94 -13.85
CA ASP A 98 -3.02 -8.15 -14.24
C ASP A 98 -3.71 -7.63 -13.00
N MET A 99 -3.64 -6.32 -12.78
CA MET A 99 -4.23 -5.65 -11.63
C MET A 99 -5.20 -4.55 -12.07
N PRO A 100 -6.10 -4.08 -11.21
CA PRO A 100 -6.95 -2.93 -11.53
C PRO A 100 -6.17 -1.68 -11.96
N ALA A 101 -4.95 -1.48 -11.45
CA ALA A 101 -4.04 -0.41 -11.85
C ALA A 101 -3.30 -0.67 -13.17
N GLY A 102 -3.49 -1.84 -13.81
CA GLY A 102 -2.83 -2.25 -15.04
C GLY A 102 -1.84 -3.38 -14.85
N LEU A 103 -0.93 -3.56 -15.82
CA LEU A 103 0.08 -4.60 -15.79
C LEU A 103 1.23 -4.21 -14.85
N ILE A 104 1.51 -5.04 -13.88
CA ILE A 104 2.61 -4.88 -12.90
C ILE A 104 3.60 -6.02 -13.09
N THR A 105 4.87 -5.69 -13.22
CA THR A 105 5.94 -6.69 -13.32
C THR A 105 6.67 -6.80 -11.99
N ALA A 106 6.77 -8.04 -11.49
CA ALA A 106 7.53 -8.39 -10.30
C ALA A 106 8.70 -9.30 -10.69
N THR A 107 9.90 -8.99 -10.21
CA THR A 107 11.10 -9.77 -10.45
C THR A 107 11.56 -10.39 -9.13
N ALA A 108 11.41 -11.71 -9.01
CA ALA A 108 11.80 -12.46 -7.81
C ALA A 108 13.22 -13.01 -7.96
N GLN A 109 14.05 -12.82 -6.94
CA GLN A 109 15.31 -13.55 -6.79
C GLN A 109 14.99 -14.85 -6.05
N CYS A 110 15.34 -15.96 -6.65
CA CYS A 110 14.95 -17.30 -6.18
C CYS A 110 16.18 -18.15 -5.93
N LYS A 111 16.17 -18.89 -4.81
CA LYS A 111 17.22 -19.81 -4.45
C LYS A 111 16.71 -20.94 -3.59
N GLU A 112 17.06 -22.17 -3.92
CA GLU A 112 16.70 -23.39 -3.15
C GLU A 112 15.18 -23.49 -2.90
N GLY A 113 14.37 -23.15 -3.92
CA GLY A 113 12.91 -23.17 -3.84
C GLY A 113 12.30 -22.06 -3.00
N LYS A 114 13.09 -21.01 -2.66
CA LYS A 114 12.64 -19.84 -1.89
C LYS A 114 12.73 -18.56 -2.69
N CYS A 115 11.74 -17.70 -2.49
CA CYS A 115 11.73 -16.34 -2.99
C CYS A 115 12.44 -15.44 -1.97
N GLU A 116 13.72 -15.11 -2.23
CA GLU A 116 14.54 -14.34 -1.29
C GLU A 116 14.25 -12.85 -1.28
N SER A 117 13.87 -12.31 -2.44
CA SER A 117 13.36 -10.94 -2.58
C SER A 117 12.51 -10.81 -3.83
N VAL A 118 11.64 -9.82 -3.83
CA VAL A 118 10.83 -9.42 -4.99
C VAL A 118 11.05 -7.94 -5.23
N GLU A 119 11.48 -7.58 -6.43
CA GLU A 119 11.61 -6.21 -6.91
C GLU A 119 10.41 -5.85 -7.78
N LEU A 120 9.92 -4.63 -7.62
CA LEU A 120 8.83 -4.05 -8.39
C LEU A 120 9.28 -2.71 -8.99
N ASP A 121 8.92 -2.48 -10.24
CA ASP A 121 8.94 -1.14 -10.83
C ASP A 121 7.70 -0.39 -10.35
N MET A 122 7.90 0.79 -9.76
CA MET A 122 6.82 1.62 -9.26
C MET A 122 6.47 2.73 -10.25
N ASN A 123 5.29 3.32 -10.08
CA ASN A 123 4.86 4.44 -10.89
C ASN A 123 5.80 5.65 -10.73
N ALA A 124 5.92 6.46 -11.78
CA ALA A 124 6.62 7.73 -11.73
C ALA A 124 6.11 8.57 -10.56
N SER A 125 7.02 8.98 -9.69
CA SER A 125 6.70 9.67 -8.43
C SER A 125 7.26 11.09 -8.45
N PHE A 126 6.44 12.07 -8.04
CA PHE A 126 6.77 13.49 -8.13
C PHE A 126 6.28 14.27 -6.91
N VAL A 127 6.92 15.41 -6.68
CA VAL A 127 6.51 16.36 -5.64
C VAL A 127 5.32 17.19 -6.15
N GLN A 128 4.26 17.24 -5.36
CA GLN A 128 3.12 18.12 -5.58
C GLN A 128 3.35 19.50 -4.94
N ALA A 129 3.78 19.52 -3.69
CA ALA A 129 4.13 20.73 -2.95
C ALA A 129 5.09 20.38 -1.81
N LEU A 130 6.02 21.27 -1.50
CA LEU A 130 6.92 21.18 -0.35
C LEU A 130 6.53 22.21 0.70
N ASP A 131 6.84 21.89 1.95
CA ASP A 131 6.80 22.81 3.09
C ASP A 131 5.40 23.44 3.32
N VAL A 132 4.33 22.66 3.06
CA VAL A 132 2.94 23.10 3.22
C VAL A 132 2.61 23.18 4.71
N GLN A 133 2.06 24.33 5.15
CA GLN A 133 1.62 24.50 6.53
C GLN A 133 0.22 23.89 6.72
N VAL A 134 0.07 23.10 7.77
CA VAL A 134 -1.20 22.46 8.14
C VAL A 134 -1.51 22.79 9.60
N ASP A 135 -2.57 23.53 9.81
CA ASP A 135 -3.06 23.81 11.17
C ASP A 135 -3.87 22.61 11.66
N THR A 136 -3.41 22.01 12.74
CA THR A 136 -4.09 20.89 13.41
C THR A 136 -4.75 21.37 14.70
N GLU A 137 -5.81 20.67 15.12
CA GLU A 137 -6.53 21.03 16.36
C GLU A 137 -5.74 20.64 17.62
N GLN A 138 -4.95 19.54 17.53
CA GLN A 138 -4.29 18.95 18.70
C GLN A 138 -2.76 19.07 18.67
N PHE A 139 -2.14 19.25 17.49
CA PHE A 139 -0.68 19.18 17.35
C PHE A 139 -0.04 20.49 16.90
N GLY A 140 -0.82 21.58 16.86
CA GLY A 140 -0.35 22.88 16.37
C GLY A 140 -0.18 22.92 14.85
N THR A 141 0.57 23.88 14.36
CA THR A 141 0.87 24.01 12.93
C THR A 141 2.04 23.10 12.57
N LEU A 142 1.83 22.19 11.64
CA LEU A 142 2.83 21.27 11.13
C LEU A 142 3.23 21.66 9.71
N GLN A 143 4.48 21.40 9.36
CA GLN A 143 5.00 21.53 8.00
C GLN A 143 5.05 20.15 7.36
N VAL A 144 4.42 19.98 6.20
CA VAL A 144 4.32 18.71 5.50
C VAL A 144 4.72 18.84 4.04
N ASP A 145 5.25 17.78 3.46
CA ASP A 145 5.46 17.65 2.03
C ASP A 145 4.34 16.84 1.41
N ILE A 146 3.86 17.26 0.25
CA ILE A 146 2.83 16.52 -0.51
C ILE A 146 3.47 15.98 -1.78
N ALA A 147 3.43 14.66 -1.94
CA ALA A 147 4.01 14.00 -3.10
C ALA A 147 3.16 12.81 -3.57
N PHE A 148 3.31 12.48 -4.85
CA PHE A 148 2.66 11.35 -5.52
C PHE A 148 3.64 10.18 -5.63
N GLY A 149 3.19 8.99 -5.22
CA GLY A 149 3.95 7.74 -5.33
C GLY A 149 3.07 6.57 -5.83
N GLY A 150 2.08 6.90 -6.69
CA GLY A 150 0.98 6.02 -7.12
C GLY A 150 -0.37 6.50 -6.59
N ILE A 151 -0.38 7.13 -5.45
CA ILE A 151 -1.44 7.96 -4.84
C ILE A 151 -0.76 9.14 -4.13
N PHE A 152 -1.52 10.14 -3.70
CA PHE A 152 -0.96 11.28 -2.97
C PHE A 152 -0.79 10.98 -1.48
N TYR A 153 0.37 11.38 -0.97
CA TYR A 153 0.79 11.30 0.42
C TYR A 153 1.06 12.67 1.01
N ALA A 154 0.70 12.84 2.28
CA ALA A 154 1.30 13.86 3.13
C ALA A 154 2.45 13.22 3.92
N LEU A 155 3.64 13.80 3.85
CA LEU A 155 4.83 13.36 4.57
C LEU A 155 5.07 14.29 5.77
N VAL A 156 5.10 13.72 6.97
CA VAL A 156 5.25 14.46 8.24
C VAL A 156 6.51 14.01 8.94
N ASP A 157 7.44 14.93 9.20
CA ASP A 157 8.64 14.62 9.98
C ASP A 157 8.29 14.53 11.47
N CYS A 158 8.56 13.37 12.10
CA CYS A 158 8.34 13.10 13.50
C CYS A 158 9.11 14.05 14.43
N ALA A 159 10.22 14.63 13.96
CA ALA A 159 11.00 15.59 14.74
C ALA A 159 10.19 16.82 15.17
N GLN A 160 9.24 17.27 14.35
CA GLN A 160 8.34 18.40 14.67
C GLN A 160 7.43 18.11 15.88
N LEU A 161 7.19 16.85 16.17
CA LEU A 161 6.26 16.37 17.19
C LEU A 161 6.97 15.78 18.41
N GLY A 162 8.31 15.69 18.37
CA GLY A 162 9.11 15.08 19.43
C GLY A 162 8.78 13.59 19.66
N ILE A 163 8.36 12.87 18.62
CA ILE A 163 8.06 11.45 18.68
C ILE A 163 9.00 10.66 17.76
N SER A 164 9.14 9.36 18.03
CA SER A 164 9.86 8.42 17.17
C SER A 164 8.93 7.35 16.64
N ILE A 165 9.28 6.78 15.47
CA ILE A 165 8.54 5.64 14.90
C ILE A 165 8.94 4.37 15.62
N GLU A 166 8.15 4.00 16.61
CA GLU A 166 8.27 2.79 17.42
C GLU A 166 6.88 2.24 17.79
N ARG A 167 6.83 0.97 18.22
CA ARG A 167 5.55 0.30 18.49
C ARG A 167 4.70 0.99 19.53
N SER A 168 5.31 1.58 20.55
CA SER A 168 4.65 2.34 21.62
C SER A 168 3.98 3.62 21.12
N SER A 169 4.48 4.21 20.04
CA SER A 169 3.96 5.43 19.43
C SER A 169 2.78 5.20 18.46
N ALA A 170 2.39 3.94 18.20
CA ALA A 170 1.44 3.61 17.14
C ALA A 170 0.11 4.38 17.25
N LYS A 171 -0.47 4.46 18.44
CA LYS A 171 -1.73 5.20 18.66
C LYS A 171 -1.58 6.68 18.34
N LYS A 172 -0.50 7.30 18.82
CA LYS A 172 -0.20 8.72 18.56
C LYS A 172 0.04 9.01 17.08
N ILE A 173 0.72 8.09 16.38
CA ILE A 173 0.94 8.14 14.93
C ILE A 173 -0.40 8.13 14.17
N VAL A 174 -1.35 7.28 14.60
CA VAL A 174 -2.69 7.22 14.00
C VAL A 174 -3.42 8.55 14.18
N GLU A 175 -3.47 9.07 15.42
CA GLU A 175 -4.12 10.35 15.74
C GLU A 175 -3.59 11.49 14.85
N ILE A 176 -2.26 11.62 14.75
CA ILE A 176 -1.62 12.64 13.92
C ILE A 176 -1.95 12.44 12.44
N GLY A 177 -1.78 11.22 11.94
CA GLY A 177 -1.96 10.92 10.52
C GLY A 177 -3.38 11.15 10.04
N CYS A 178 -4.39 10.74 10.81
CA CYS A 178 -5.80 10.97 10.50
C CYS A 178 -6.13 12.47 10.52
N GLU A 179 -5.63 13.21 11.51
CA GLU A 179 -5.90 14.64 11.60
C GLU A 179 -5.26 15.42 10.45
N VAL A 180 -3.98 15.16 10.14
CA VAL A 180 -3.28 15.81 9.02
C VAL A 180 -4.01 15.55 7.71
N GLN A 181 -4.37 14.28 7.43
CA GLN A 181 -5.11 13.93 6.22
C GLN A 181 -6.44 14.68 6.11
N ARG A 182 -7.21 14.71 7.19
CA ARG A 182 -8.50 15.40 7.26
C ARG A 182 -8.37 16.89 7.00
N GLN A 183 -7.40 17.56 7.64
CA GLN A 183 -7.18 19.00 7.48
C GLN A 183 -6.72 19.35 6.07
N LEU A 184 -5.81 18.56 5.48
CA LEU A 184 -5.36 18.78 4.10
C LEU A 184 -6.49 18.61 3.10
N ASN A 185 -7.27 17.52 3.19
CA ASN A 185 -8.38 17.27 2.26
C ASN A 185 -9.54 18.27 2.42
N LYS A 186 -9.69 18.89 3.59
CA LYS A 186 -10.66 19.96 3.82
C LYS A 186 -10.25 21.29 3.16
N ASN A 187 -8.93 21.57 3.14
CA ASN A 187 -8.43 22.90 2.81
C ASN A 187 -7.73 22.96 1.44
N LEU A 188 -7.36 21.83 0.84
CA LEU A 188 -6.62 21.76 -0.42
C LEU A 188 -7.32 20.85 -1.42
N GLU A 189 -7.40 21.32 -2.65
CA GLU A 189 -7.78 20.49 -3.78
C GLU A 189 -6.51 19.97 -4.45
N ILE A 190 -6.24 18.68 -4.29
CA ILE A 190 -5.10 17.98 -4.88
C ILE A 190 -5.60 17.03 -5.95
N VAL A 191 -5.13 17.21 -7.19
CA VAL A 191 -5.51 16.38 -8.34
C VAL A 191 -4.26 16.05 -9.14
N HIS A 192 -4.17 14.81 -9.62
CA HIS A 192 -3.08 14.38 -10.48
C HIS A 192 -3.16 15.10 -11.84
N PRO A 193 -2.06 15.70 -12.35
CA PRO A 193 -2.11 16.58 -13.50
C PRO A 193 -2.49 15.89 -14.82
N GLU A 194 -2.42 14.57 -14.90
CA GLU A 194 -2.74 13.77 -16.09
C GLU A 194 -3.91 12.79 -15.88
N ASN A 195 -4.49 12.75 -14.65
CA ASN A 195 -5.61 11.85 -14.34
C ASN A 195 -6.46 12.43 -13.20
N ASP A 196 -7.58 13.04 -13.53
CA ASP A 196 -8.51 13.68 -12.59
C ASP A 196 -9.23 12.73 -11.62
N GLN A 197 -9.18 11.43 -11.86
CA GLN A 197 -9.69 10.42 -10.94
C GLN A 197 -8.77 10.21 -9.74
N LEU A 198 -7.48 10.54 -9.87
CA LEU A 198 -6.50 10.48 -8.80
C LEU A 198 -6.45 11.82 -8.06
N LYS A 199 -7.22 11.94 -6.99
CA LYS A 199 -7.40 13.18 -6.23
C LYS A 199 -7.39 12.97 -4.73
N GLY A 200 -7.12 14.06 -4.00
CA GLY A 200 -7.06 14.09 -2.54
C GLY A 200 -5.82 13.38 -1.97
N ILE A 201 -5.54 13.68 -0.71
CA ILE A 201 -4.50 12.99 0.06
C ILE A 201 -5.08 11.66 0.54
N ALA A 202 -4.57 10.55 0.01
CA ALA A 202 -5.03 9.22 0.37
C ALA A 202 -4.53 8.80 1.77
N TYR A 203 -3.23 9.04 2.04
CA TYR A 203 -2.60 8.62 3.28
C TYR A 203 -1.63 9.69 3.81
N THR A 204 -1.41 9.65 5.12
CA THR A 204 -0.32 10.37 5.78
C THR A 204 0.79 9.39 6.13
N MET A 205 2.02 9.70 5.77
CA MET A 205 3.20 8.95 6.17
C MET A 205 4.04 9.79 7.13
N LEU A 206 4.18 9.34 8.36
CA LEU A 206 5.16 9.88 9.27
C LEU A 206 6.54 9.33 8.88
N ILE A 207 7.55 10.20 8.91
CA ILE A 207 8.93 9.86 8.59
C ILE A 207 9.84 10.21 9.78
N ASP A 208 10.86 9.38 9.97
CA ASP A 208 11.80 9.53 11.10
C ASP A 208 13.18 9.02 10.67
N LYS A 209 14.21 9.46 11.40
CA LYS A 209 15.54 8.89 11.37
C LYS A 209 15.78 8.14 12.67
N GLY A 210 15.94 6.83 12.56
CA GLY A 210 16.29 5.99 13.71
C GLY A 210 17.65 6.36 14.30
N PRO A 211 18.00 5.78 15.47
CA PRO A 211 19.19 6.16 16.24
C PRO A 211 20.51 5.93 15.48
N ASN A 212 20.54 5.04 14.51
CA ASN A 212 21.73 4.79 13.66
C ASN A 212 21.58 5.43 12.25
N GLY A 213 20.63 6.36 12.07
CA GLY A 213 20.35 7.00 10.81
C GLY A 213 19.46 6.22 9.85
N GLU A 214 18.82 5.13 10.31
CA GLU A 214 17.87 4.36 9.51
C GLU A 214 16.69 5.23 9.08
N LEU A 215 16.32 5.16 7.81
CA LEU A 215 15.11 5.82 7.33
C LEU A 215 13.88 5.02 7.75
N ARG A 216 13.11 5.52 8.69
CA ARG A 216 11.88 4.90 9.18
C ARG A 216 10.65 5.58 8.60
N SER A 217 9.59 4.83 8.44
CA SER A 217 8.29 5.33 7.98
C SER A 217 7.13 4.58 8.63
N ALA A 218 6.06 5.31 8.89
CA ALA A 218 4.80 4.76 9.39
C ALA A 218 3.65 5.39 8.62
N THR A 219 3.02 4.62 7.75
CA THR A 219 1.87 5.08 6.96
C THR A 219 0.58 4.83 7.72
N VAL A 220 -0.20 5.88 7.86
CA VAL A 220 -1.54 5.82 8.43
C VAL A 220 -2.55 5.69 7.31
N LEU A 221 -3.33 4.61 7.38
CA LEU A 221 -4.37 4.28 6.42
C LEU A 221 -5.75 4.49 7.06
N PRO A 222 -6.73 4.99 6.32
CA PRO A 222 -8.11 5.03 6.80
C PRO A 222 -8.60 3.63 7.23
N PRO A 223 -9.47 3.56 8.21
CA PRO A 223 -9.99 4.65 9.03
C PRO A 223 -9.10 5.02 10.23
N GLY A 224 -7.97 4.41 10.44
CA GLY A 224 -7.07 4.71 11.55
C GLY A 224 -6.20 3.52 11.94
N ARG A 225 -5.40 3.02 10.99
CA ARG A 225 -4.45 1.92 11.21
C ARG A 225 -3.08 2.26 10.64
N VAL A 226 -2.02 1.71 11.23
CA VAL A 226 -0.66 1.85 10.70
C VAL A 226 -0.32 0.68 9.79
N ASP A 227 0.27 0.94 8.64
CA ASP A 227 0.84 -0.09 7.77
C ASP A 227 1.97 -0.82 8.51
N ARG A 228 1.99 -2.16 8.42
CA ARG A 228 3.07 -2.97 9.00
C ARG A 228 4.27 -3.06 8.07
N SER A 229 4.07 -2.83 6.78
CA SER A 229 5.16 -2.71 5.81
C SER A 229 5.78 -1.30 5.85
N PRO A 230 6.97 -1.08 5.25
CA PRO A 230 7.50 0.27 5.06
C PRO A 230 6.66 1.13 4.12
N CYS A 231 5.69 0.57 3.41
CA CYS A 231 4.86 1.18 2.37
C CYS A 231 5.64 1.56 1.10
N GLY A 232 5.48 0.77 0.03
CA GLY A 232 6.21 0.99 -1.24
C GLY A 232 5.83 2.31 -1.90
N THR A 233 4.54 2.59 -2.07
CA THR A 233 4.03 3.82 -2.69
C THR A 233 4.35 5.06 -1.85
N GLY A 234 4.25 4.97 -0.53
CA GLY A 234 4.62 6.08 0.37
C GLY A 234 6.12 6.38 0.33
N ASN A 235 6.99 5.36 0.33
CA ASN A 235 8.43 5.58 0.16
C ASN A 235 8.81 6.02 -1.26
N SER A 236 8.02 5.69 -2.29
CA SER A 236 8.18 6.27 -3.63
C SER A 236 7.88 7.77 -3.64
N ALA A 237 6.81 8.21 -2.94
CA ALA A 237 6.52 9.62 -2.72
C ALA A 237 7.64 10.31 -1.91
N ARG A 238 8.13 9.69 -0.83
CA ARG A 238 9.27 10.16 -0.04
C ARG A 238 10.54 10.30 -0.89
N MET A 239 10.81 9.33 -1.77
CA MET A 239 11.95 9.37 -2.70
C MET A 239 11.89 10.59 -3.62
N ALA A 240 10.71 10.95 -4.13
CA ALA A 240 10.54 12.15 -4.94
C ALA A 240 10.88 13.43 -4.16
N VAL A 241 10.51 13.52 -2.88
CA VAL A 241 10.87 14.63 -2.00
C VAL A 241 12.38 14.64 -1.73
N MET A 242 12.97 13.50 -1.38
CA MET A 242 14.43 13.38 -1.16
C MET A 242 15.23 13.76 -2.41
N TYR A 243 14.77 13.35 -3.60
CA TYR A 243 15.38 13.73 -4.86
C TYR A 243 15.28 15.25 -5.12
N ALA A 244 14.11 15.84 -4.90
CA ALA A 244 13.90 17.28 -5.06
C ALA A 244 14.74 18.12 -4.08
N ARG A 245 15.05 17.57 -2.90
CA ARG A 245 15.93 18.21 -1.90
C ARG A 245 17.42 17.89 -2.11
N GLY A 246 17.78 17.09 -3.14
CA GLY A 246 19.15 16.69 -3.42
C GLY A 246 19.76 15.70 -2.41
N GLU A 247 18.92 15.01 -1.66
CA GLU A 247 19.35 14.00 -0.67
C GLU A 247 19.65 12.64 -1.30
N VAL A 248 19.10 12.37 -2.48
CA VAL A 248 19.37 11.17 -3.30
C VAL A 248 19.51 11.51 -4.76
N ALA A 249 20.26 10.71 -5.51
CA ALA A 249 20.50 10.82 -6.95
C ALA A 249 20.09 9.54 -7.68
N VAL A 250 20.00 9.62 -9.02
CA VAL A 250 19.77 8.44 -9.86
C VAL A 250 20.88 7.41 -9.64
N GLY A 251 20.50 6.17 -9.39
CA GLY A 251 21.39 5.05 -9.06
C GLY A 251 21.53 4.80 -7.56
N ASP A 252 21.14 5.73 -6.71
CA ASP A 252 21.20 5.53 -5.26
C ASP A 252 20.19 4.49 -4.78
N THR A 253 20.62 3.72 -3.78
CA THR A 253 19.76 2.74 -3.07
C THR A 253 19.83 3.00 -1.58
N TYR A 254 18.67 2.94 -0.90
CA TYR A 254 18.57 3.04 0.55
C TYR A 254 17.54 2.08 1.10
N SER A 255 17.65 1.75 2.40
CA SER A 255 16.68 0.90 3.09
C SER A 255 15.69 1.76 3.86
N ALA A 256 14.40 1.45 3.69
CA ALA A 256 13.29 2.01 4.46
C ALA A 256 12.76 0.96 5.46
N TYR A 257 12.53 1.36 6.70
CA TYR A 257 12.08 0.47 7.76
C TYR A 257 10.69 0.89 8.27
N SER A 258 9.84 -0.10 8.53
CA SER A 258 8.51 0.12 9.10
C SER A 258 8.56 0.24 10.63
N ILE A 259 7.41 0.58 11.23
CA ILE A 259 7.21 0.63 12.69
C ILE A 259 7.52 -0.71 13.40
N ILE A 260 7.39 -1.85 12.70
CA ILE A 260 7.74 -3.17 13.26
C ILE A 260 9.15 -3.63 12.90
N GLY A 261 9.91 -2.82 12.12
CA GLY A 261 11.26 -3.12 11.68
C GLY A 261 11.33 -3.96 10.40
N SER A 262 10.22 -4.17 9.67
CA SER A 262 10.29 -4.76 8.32
C SER A 262 10.98 -3.79 7.36
N ARG A 263 11.63 -4.31 6.32
CA ARG A 263 12.51 -3.56 5.44
C ARG A 263 12.07 -3.64 3.98
N PHE A 264 12.16 -2.50 3.29
CA PHE A 264 12.22 -2.42 1.84
C PHE A 264 13.52 -1.75 1.41
N ASP A 265 14.10 -2.21 0.32
CA ASP A 265 15.19 -1.51 -0.36
C ASP A 265 14.61 -0.72 -1.53
N MET A 266 14.95 0.56 -1.56
CA MET A 266 14.44 1.55 -2.49
C MET A 266 15.56 1.97 -3.41
N THR A 267 15.34 1.95 -4.73
CA THR A 267 16.35 2.40 -5.72
C THR A 267 15.76 3.51 -6.61
N VAL A 268 16.51 4.58 -6.81
CA VAL A 268 16.21 5.62 -7.80
C VAL A 268 16.68 5.13 -9.17
N ALA A 269 15.81 4.42 -9.90
CA ALA A 269 16.18 3.78 -11.16
C ALA A 269 16.38 4.78 -12.31
N GLY A 270 15.77 5.95 -12.22
CA GLY A 270 15.86 6.99 -13.24
C GLY A 270 14.94 8.16 -12.94
N THR A 271 14.82 9.04 -13.91
CA THR A 271 13.88 10.17 -13.88
C THR A 271 13.07 10.24 -15.16
N THR A 272 11.91 10.87 -15.07
CA THR A 272 11.03 11.19 -16.19
C THR A 272 10.31 12.52 -15.92
N ALA A 273 9.31 12.86 -16.72
CA ALA A 273 8.48 14.03 -16.50
C ALA A 273 6.99 13.60 -16.45
N VAL A 274 6.24 14.19 -15.53
CA VAL A 274 4.77 14.08 -15.44
C VAL A 274 4.20 15.48 -15.52
N ALA A 275 3.50 15.80 -16.61
CA ALA A 275 2.98 17.14 -16.91
C ALA A 275 4.05 18.26 -16.73
N GLY A 276 5.28 18.01 -17.19
CA GLY A 276 6.41 18.94 -17.09
C GLY A 276 7.09 19.00 -15.72
N ARG A 277 6.64 18.27 -14.73
CA ARG A 277 7.30 18.13 -13.41
C ARG A 277 8.34 17.02 -13.45
N VAL A 278 9.48 17.23 -12.79
CA VAL A 278 10.45 16.14 -12.61
C VAL A 278 9.84 15.06 -11.74
N ALA A 279 9.91 13.82 -12.22
CA ALA A 279 9.46 12.64 -11.52
C ALA A 279 10.60 11.60 -11.45
N VAL A 280 10.73 10.92 -10.32
CA VAL A 280 11.63 9.77 -10.17
C VAL A 280 10.93 8.48 -10.58
N LEU A 281 11.70 7.49 -11.02
CA LEU A 281 11.27 6.13 -11.31
C LEU A 281 11.76 5.23 -10.17
N PRO A 282 10.94 4.95 -9.15
CA PRO A 282 11.37 4.12 -8.02
C PRO A 282 11.32 2.65 -8.35
N LYS A 283 12.26 1.89 -7.80
CA LYS A 283 12.15 0.44 -7.60
C LYS A 283 12.06 0.13 -6.13
N VAL A 284 11.23 -0.84 -5.79
CA VAL A 284 11.01 -1.30 -4.42
C VAL A 284 11.31 -2.79 -4.36
N SER A 285 12.23 -3.20 -3.50
CA SER A 285 12.53 -4.60 -3.23
C SER A 285 12.18 -4.96 -1.78
N GLY A 286 11.57 -6.11 -1.60
CA GLY A 286 11.21 -6.64 -0.29
C GLY A 286 11.03 -8.14 -0.28
N ARG A 287 10.69 -8.71 0.88
CA ARG A 287 10.50 -10.14 1.05
C ARG A 287 9.17 -10.44 1.76
N GLY A 288 8.48 -11.48 1.31
CA GLY A 288 7.32 -12.08 1.98
C GLY A 288 7.66 -13.44 2.59
N TRP A 289 6.82 -13.91 3.51
CA TRP A 289 6.94 -15.24 4.13
C TRP A 289 5.58 -15.89 4.25
N ILE A 290 5.47 -17.15 3.90
CA ILE A 290 4.28 -17.97 4.15
C ILE A 290 4.31 -18.43 5.59
N HIS A 291 3.36 -17.98 6.40
CA HIS A 291 3.26 -18.38 7.81
C HIS A 291 2.16 -19.40 8.08
N GLY A 292 1.30 -19.70 7.10
CA GLY A 292 0.23 -20.66 7.27
C GLY A 292 -0.60 -20.85 6.01
N ILE A 293 -1.39 -21.93 6.02
CA ILE A 293 -2.43 -22.24 5.01
C ILE A 293 -3.72 -22.45 5.78
N HIS A 294 -4.78 -21.72 5.41
CA HIS A 294 -6.06 -21.75 6.07
C HIS A 294 -7.16 -22.12 5.08
N GLN A 295 -8.09 -22.99 5.52
CA GLN A 295 -9.34 -23.20 4.83
C GLN A 295 -10.46 -22.51 5.63
N ILE A 296 -11.12 -21.55 5.01
CA ILE A 296 -12.22 -20.80 5.62
C ILE A 296 -13.52 -21.08 4.86
N GLY A 297 -14.62 -21.03 5.54
CA GLY A 297 -15.95 -21.31 4.99
C GLY A 297 -17.05 -20.61 5.74
N VAL A 298 -18.27 -20.85 5.34
CA VAL A 298 -19.50 -20.39 6.00
C VAL A 298 -20.27 -21.60 6.53
N ASP A 299 -20.67 -21.54 7.79
CA ASP A 299 -21.71 -22.42 8.32
C ASP A 299 -23.07 -21.82 7.95
N PRO A 300 -23.97 -22.55 7.26
CA PRO A 300 -25.29 -22.02 6.89
C PRO A 300 -26.17 -21.59 8.08
N THR A 301 -25.83 -22.03 9.28
CA THR A 301 -26.56 -21.66 10.51
C THR A 301 -25.94 -20.47 11.26
N ASP A 302 -24.77 -19.98 10.81
CA ASP A 302 -24.12 -18.81 11.40
C ASP A 302 -24.96 -17.55 11.10
N PRO A 303 -25.43 -16.81 12.12
CA PRO A 303 -26.14 -15.56 11.91
C PRO A 303 -25.26 -14.44 11.30
N TYR A 304 -23.94 -14.60 11.33
CA TYR A 304 -22.97 -13.63 10.82
C TYR A 304 -22.21 -14.12 9.58
N GLN A 305 -22.92 -14.75 8.64
CA GLN A 305 -22.31 -15.35 7.43
C GLN A 305 -21.47 -14.37 6.63
N GLU A 306 -21.87 -13.09 6.57
CA GLU A 306 -21.12 -12.03 5.87
C GLU A 306 -19.98 -11.43 6.72
N GLY A 307 -19.90 -11.82 7.98
CA GLY A 307 -18.97 -11.22 8.94
C GLY A 307 -19.52 -9.94 9.56
N TYR A 308 -18.76 -9.39 10.49
CA TYR A 308 -19.04 -8.13 11.17
C TYR A 308 -17.74 -7.34 11.38
N SER A 309 -17.88 -6.06 11.69
CA SER A 309 -16.76 -5.18 12.05
C SER A 309 -17.14 -4.34 13.25
N LEU A 310 -16.20 -4.19 14.19
CA LEU A 310 -16.33 -3.30 15.35
C LEU A 310 -15.29 -2.19 15.26
N THR A 311 -15.66 -1.01 15.77
CA THR A 311 -14.80 0.19 15.68
C THR A 311 -13.75 0.28 16.79
N ASP A 312 -13.78 -0.59 17.79
CA ASP A 312 -12.85 -0.61 18.92
C ASP A 312 -11.37 -0.77 18.53
N CYS A 313 -11.10 -1.37 17.37
CA CYS A 313 -9.75 -1.59 16.84
C CYS A 313 -9.39 -0.64 15.69
N TRP A 314 -10.32 0.24 15.24
CA TRP A 314 -10.20 0.95 13.97
C TRP A 314 -10.07 2.47 14.09
N GLY A 315 -10.09 3.06 15.28
CA GLY A 315 -10.27 4.50 15.44
C GLY A 315 -11.67 4.96 15.00
N ASP A 316 -11.78 6.12 14.38
CA ASP A 316 -13.06 6.66 13.89
C ASP A 316 -13.48 5.95 12.60
N ALA A 317 -14.12 4.81 12.76
CA ALA A 317 -14.49 3.91 11.67
C ALA A 317 -16.02 3.85 11.41
N ASP A 318 -16.74 4.87 11.78
CA ASP A 318 -18.22 4.92 11.65
C ASP A 318 -18.67 4.69 10.20
N ASP A 319 -17.86 5.08 9.21
CA ASP A 319 -18.14 4.87 7.79
C ASP A 319 -17.99 3.41 7.32
N LEU A 320 -17.33 2.55 8.09
CA LEU A 320 -17.17 1.13 7.76
C LEU A 320 -18.29 0.25 8.30
N VAL A 321 -19.04 0.75 9.26
CA VAL A 321 -20.19 0.06 9.84
C VAL A 321 -21.42 0.41 8.99
N ARG A 322 -21.63 -0.32 7.92
CA ARG A 322 -22.82 -0.21 7.07
C ARG A 322 -23.70 -1.42 7.22
#